data_f685a69a73fe802501dc7345722375c9
#
_entry.id   f685a69a73fe802501dc7345722375c9
#
_cell.length_a   1.000
_cell.length_b   1.000
_cell.length_c   1.000
_cell.angle_alpha   90.00
_cell.angle_beta   90.00
_cell.angle_gamma   90.00
#
_symmetry.space_group_name_H-M   'P 1'
#
loop_
_entity.id
_entity.type
_entity.pdbx_description
1 polymer ?
#
loop_
_entity_poly.entity_id
_entity_poly.type
_entity_poly.pdbx_seq_one_letter_code
_entity_poly.pdbx_strand_id
1 'polypeptide(L)'
;MKKKVTINYDEELNPSIKEARMRRNKDVNFTSFILEPQYLNIGLNKKYLLKTYGCQGNLADSENIAGILELMGFSPCNEEIDADLIIFNTCAIRENAEERVFGEIGRIEKFRKQNPNLLIGLCGCMAQEEHTIEKIKKTYPYINIVFGTHNIYSLPELVYSSLIEQKNKIDVLSIEGDIYENMPVKRESKYKAWVNIMYGCDEFCTYCIVPYTRGKERSRRPEAIIEEVKELAKAGYKEVTLLGQNVNAYGKDFKDLNYTFGNLLMDLSKIDIPRIRYTTSHPRDLDDLTIDAMALGKNIMPHLHLPVQSGSNEILKKMNRKYTREEYLDKIKKLKEKIPGISITTDIIVAFPTETEEDFNETLSLVKEVEFEGAYTFIYSPRIGTPAATYPNPLTEDEKKERLLKLNDLINSYFLKGRKRFEGKIVEVLVDGESKNNKDMLTGYTEHNMLVNFASNKVKEGDIIKCKITKAYSWHMLGEVVE
;
A
#
# COMPACT_ATOMS: atom_id res chain seq x y z
N MET A 1 -42.54 -6.18 -12.95
CA MET A 1 -41.74 -4.94 -12.70
C MET A 1 -41.42 -4.85 -11.23
N LYS A 2 -40.20 -5.15 -10.80
CA LYS A 2 -39.76 -4.89 -9.40
C LYS A 2 -39.66 -3.38 -9.22
N LYS A 3 -40.43 -2.83 -8.30
CA LYS A 3 -40.26 -1.42 -7.87
C LYS A 3 -38.79 -1.24 -7.43
N LYS A 4 -38.04 -0.40 -8.16
CA LYS A 4 -36.72 0.07 -7.68
C LYS A 4 -36.98 0.80 -6.37
N VAL A 5 -36.51 0.26 -5.27
CA VAL A 5 -36.44 0.98 -4.01
C VAL A 5 -35.35 2.03 -4.19
N THR A 6 -35.74 3.28 -4.30
CA THR A 6 -34.81 4.40 -4.30
C THR A 6 -34.45 4.65 -2.83
N ILE A 7 -33.24 4.30 -2.43
CA ILE A 7 -32.71 4.62 -1.12
C ILE A 7 -32.18 6.05 -1.23
N ASN A 8 -32.75 6.97 -0.46
CA ASN A 8 -32.21 8.31 -0.30
C ASN A 8 -31.10 8.24 0.75
N TYR A 9 -29.90 8.62 0.38
CA TYR A 9 -28.80 8.80 1.31
C TYR A 9 -29.02 10.11 2.08
N ASP A 10 -28.81 10.07 3.39
CA ASP A 10 -28.88 11.24 4.25
C ASP A 10 -27.49 11.91 4.36
N GLU A 11 -27.45 13.24 4.32
CA GLU A 11 -26.21 14.04 4.46
C GLU A 11 -25.08 13.57 3.53
N GLU A 12 -25.27 13.70 2.22
CA GLU A 12 -24.27 13.27 1.23
C GLU A 12 -23.12 14.26 1.09
N LEU A 13 -21.90 13.76 1.31
CA LEU A 13 -20.67 14.39 0.84
C LEU A 13 -20.12 13.54 -0.29
N ASN A 14 -20.17 14.05 -1.51
CA ASN A 14 -19.68 13.36 -2.70
C ASN A 14 -18.25 13.76 -3.02
N PRO A 15 -17.40 12.84 -3.47
CA PRO A 15 -16.07 13.20 -3.92
C PRO A 15 -16.13 14.09 -5.16
N SER A 16 -15.23 15.07 -5.25
CA SER A 16 -15.05 15.93 -6.41
C SER A 16 -13.57 16.01 -6.81
N ILE A 17 -13.27 15.50 -7.99
CA ILE A 17 -11.91 15.55 -8.55
C ILE A 17 -11.47 16.98 -8.84
N LYS A 18 -12.41 17.85 -9.21
CA LYS A 18 -12.15 19.28 -9.45
C LYS A 18 -11.73 19.96 -8.15
N GLU A 19 -12.42 19.69 -7.05
CA GLU A 19 -12.10 20.22 -5.74
C GLU A 19 -10.77 19.71 -5.23
N ALA A 20 -10.52 18.39 -5.33
CA ALA A 20 -9.25 17.78 -5.00
C ALA A 20 -8.07 18.37 -5.79
N ARG A 21 -8.27 18.75 -7.04
CA ARG A 21 -7.25 19.43 -7.85
C ARG A 21 -6.97 20.86 -7.42
N MET A 22 -7.97 21.59 -6.95
CA MET A 22 -7.83 22.99 -6.55
C MET A 22 -7.13 23.19 -5.21
N ARG A 23 -6.93 22.16 -4.44
CA ARG A 23 -6.28 22.06 -3.13
C ARG A 23 -5.97 23.42 -2.48
N ARG A 24 -6.72 23.75 -1.45
CA ARG A 24 -6.42 24.89 -0.59
C ARG A 24 -5.41 24.45 0.46
N ASN A 25 -4.39 25.28 0.73
CA ASN A 25 -3.48 25.05 1.85
C ASN A 25 -4.30 25.18 3.15
N LYS A 26 -4.71 24.05 3.71
CA LYS A 26 -5.20 23.98 5.10
C LYS A 26 -4.02 23.60 5.99
N ASP A 27 -3.97 24.18 7.17
CA ASP A 27 -3.07 23.70 8.21
C ASP A 27 -3.58 22.30 8.64
N VAL A 28 -2.66 21.38 8.82
CA VAL A 28 -2.96 20.02 9.28
C VAL A 28 -3.07 20.06 10.81
N ASN A 29 -4.22 19.66 11.35
CA ASN A 29 -4.38 19.49 12.78
C ASN A 29 -4.05 18.05 13.17
N PHE A 30 -3.40 17.90 14.33
CA PHE A 30 -3.14 16.62 14.95
C PHE A 30 -4.15 16.40 16.06
N THR A 31 -4.94 15.36 15.95
CA THR A 31 -6.02 15.06 16.88
C THR A 31 -5.89 13.62 17.35
N SER A 32 -6.14 13.34 18.64
CA SER A 32 -6.22 11.96 19.12
C SER A 32 -7.60 11.39 18.81
N PHE A 33 -7.64 10.15 18.33
CA PHE A 33 -8.91 9.46 18.16
C PHE A 33 -9.53 9.14 19.54
N ILE A 34 -10.80 9.48 19.70
CA ILE A 34 -11.59 9.17 20.89
C ILE A 34 -12.92 8.59 20.42
N LEU A 35 -13.26 7.39 20.86
CA LEU A 35 -14.58 6.81 20.61
C LEU A 35 -15.58 7.43 21.58
N GLU A 36 -16.60 8.10 21.04
CA GLU A 36 -17.66 8.69 21.86
C GLU A 36 -18.49 7.60 22.56
N PRO A 37 -18.96 7.85 23.81
CA PRO A 37 -19.67 6.85 24.61
C PRO A 37 -20.90 6.24 23.93
N GLN A 38 -21.58 7.00 23.07
CA GLN A 38 -22.77 6.54 22.34
C GLN A 38 -22.46 5.44 21.32
N TYR A 39 -21.21 5.31 20.86
CA TYR A 39 -20.79 4.29 19.89
C TYR A 39 -20.23 3.03 20.56
N LEU A 40 -20.02 3.07 21.88
CA LEU A 40 -19.57 1.90 22.62
C LEU A 40 -20.63 0.80 22.61
N ASN A 41 -20.18 -0.45 22.41
CA ASN A 41 -21.02 -1.65 22.49
C ASN A 41 -22.20 -1.73 21.49
N ILE A 42 -22.31 -0.85 20.50
CA ILE A 42 -23.38 -0.95 19.48
C ILE A 42 -23.22 -2.18 18.59
N GLY A 43 -21.99 -2.69 18.50
CA GLY A 43 -21.64 -3.91 17.80
C GLY A 43 -21.69 -5.18 18.64
N LEU A 44 -22.20 -5.13 19.89
CA LEU A 44 -22.21 -6.30 20.77
C LEU A 44 -23.04 -7.44 20.17
N ASN A 45 -22.47 -8.66 20.15
CA ASN A 45 -23.05 -9.85 19.51
C ASN A 45 -23.20 -9.74 17.99
N LYS A 46 -22.56 -8.77 17.32
CA LYS A 46 -22.53 -8.63 15.88
C LYS A 46 -21.15 -8.92 15.34
N LYS A 47 -21.12 -9.44 14.10
CA LYS A 47 -19.89 -9.83 13.43
C LYS A 47 -19.62 -8.94 12.23
N TYR A 48 -18.33 -8.63 12.02
CA TYR A 48 -17.88 -7.94 10.82
C TYR A 48 -16.98 -8.80 9.96
N LEU A 49 -17.06 -8.62 8.64
CA LEU A 49 -16.13 -9.14 7.66
C LEU A 49 -15.49 -7.98 6.90
N LEU A 50 -14.17 -7.90 6.92
CA LEU A 50 -13.42 -6.87 6.21
C LEU A 50 -12.68 -7.50 5.02
N LYS A 51 -12.98 -7.02 3.81
CA LYS A 51 -12.36 -7.46 2.57
C LYS A 51 -11.49 -6.36 1.98
N THR A 52 -10.19 -6.59 1.92
CA THR A 52 -9.21 -5.59 1.45
C THR A 52 -8.72 -5.93 0.06
N TYR A 53 -8.87 -4.99 -0.86
CA TYR A 53 -8.40 -5.07 -2.25
C TYR A 53 -7.50 -3.86 -2.53
N GLY A 54 -6.18 -4.06 -2.45
CA GLY A 54 -5.30 -2.91 -2.67
C GLY A 54 -3.84 -3.11 -2.32
N CYS A 55 -3.20 -2.00 -2.02
CA CYS A 55 -1.80 -1.92 -1.61
C CYS A 55 -1.64 -2.05 -0.09
N GLN A 56 -0.39 -1.98 0.38
CA GLN A 56 -0.07 -2.01 1.82
C GLN A 56 -0.76 -0.88 2.60
N GLY A 57 -0.97 0.29 1.96
CA GLY A 57 -1.74 1.38 2.57
C GLY A 57 -3.20 1.00 2.86
N ASN A 58 -3.85 0.23 1.95
CA ASN A 58 -5.18 -0.28 2.23
C ASN A 58 -5.18 -1.34 3.35
N LEU A 59 -4.12 -2.17 3.45
CA LEU A 59 -4.00 -3.12 4.56
C LEU A 59 -3.90 -2.40 5.91
N ALA A 60 -3.05 -1.36 5.99
CA ALA A 60 -2.94 -0.55 7.20
C ALA A 60 -4.26 0.19 7.54
N ASP A 61 -4.95 0.75 6.52
CA ASP A 61 -6.29 1.33 6.71
C ASP A 61 -7.27 0.29 7.26
N SER A 62 -7.20 -0.96 6.79
CA SER A 62 -8.05 -2.06 7.26
C SER A 62 -7.76 -2.46 8.70
N GLU A 63 -6.50 -2.45 9.14
CA GLU A 63 -6.15 -2.67 10.54
C GLU A 63 -6.77 -1.59 11.45
N ASN A 64 -6.82 -0.33 11.01
CA ASN A 64 -7.50 0.75 11.74
C ASN A 64 -9.03 0.53 11.75
N ILE A 65 -9.63 0.22 10.60
CA ILE A 65 -11.06 -0.07 10.48
C ILE A 65 -11.46 -1.22 11.42
N ALA A 66 -10.70 -2.30 11.41
CA ALA A 66 -10.92 -3.44 12.30
C ALA A 66 -10.78 -3.05 13.78
N GLY A 67 -9.76 -2.28 14.13
CA GLY A 67 -9.55 -1.77 15.49
C GLY A 67 -10.72 -0.92 15.99
N ILE A 68 -11.24 -0.02 15.15
CA ILE A 68 -12.43 0.79 15.47
C ILE A 68 -13.65 -0.11 15.69
N LEU A 69 -13.91 -1.06 14.80
CA LEU A 69 -15.07 -1.96 14.91
C LEU A 69 -15.00 -2.83 16.17
N GLU A 70 -13.82 -3.37 16.52
CA GLU A 70 -13.64 -4.14 17.75
C GLU A 70 -13.84 -3.25 19.01
N LEU A 71 -13.39 -1.99 18.96
CA LEU A 71 -13.64 -1.02 20.05
C LEU A 71 -15.14 -0.70 20.20
N MET A 72 -15.90 -0.74 19.10
CA MET A 72 -17.37 -0.58 19.10
C MET A 72 -18.11 -1.86 19.54
N GLY A 73 -17.40 -2.97 19.82
CA GLY A 73 -17.95 -4.23 20.30
C GLY A 73 -18.24 -5.29 19.24
N PHE A 74 -17.89 -5.05 17.96
CA PHE A 74 -18.01 -6.07 16.91
C PHE A 74 -16.94 -7.15 17.07
N SER A 75 -17.24 -8.37 16.63
CA SER A 75 -16.28 -9.47 16.53
C SER A 75 -16.00 -9.82 15.05
N PRO A 76 -14.77 -10.21 14.68
CA PRO A 76 -14.47 -10.61 13.31
C PRO A 76 -15.12 -11.96 12.95
N CYS A 77 -15.44 -12.15 11.66
CA CYS A 77 -15.78 -13.45 11.09
C CYS A 77 -15.07 -13.66 9.76
N ASN A 78 -15.06 -14.92 9.30
CA ASN A 78 -14.39 -15.30 8.04
C ASN A 78 -15.37 -15.55 6.90
N GLU A 79 -16.64 -15.82 7.21
CA GLU A 79 -17.65 -16.18 6.23
C GLU A 79 -18.69 -15.06 6.07
N GLU A 80 -19.08 -14.80 4.84
CA GLU A 80 -20.06 -13.74 4.49
C GLU A 80 -21.42 -13.97 5.11
N ILE A 81 -21.80 -15.26 5.28
CA ILE A 81 -23.09 -15.64 5.83
C ILE A 81 -23.22 -15.30 7.32
N ASP A 82 -22.10 -15.24 8.02
CA ASP A 82 -22.05 -14.97 9.46
C ASP A 82 -21.96 -13.48 9.79
N ALA A 83 -21.75 -12.64 8.77
CA ALA A 83 -21.51 -11.22 8.97
C ALA A 83 -22.79 -10.41 9.14
N ASP A 84 -22.79 -9.48 10.06
CA ASP A 84 -23.79 -8.40 10.20
C ASP A 84 -23.34 -7.13 9.47
N LEU A 85 -22.03 -6.95 9.28
CA LEU A 85 -21.42 -5.86 8.55
C LEU A 85 -20.30 -6.39 7.64
N ILE A 86 -20.35 -6.10 6.34
CA ILE A 86 -19.29 -6.40 5.39
C ILE A 86 -18.73 -5.08 4.85
N ILE A 87 -17.44 -4.83 5.04
CA ILE A 87 -16.76 -3.64 4.50
C ILE A 87 -15.75 -4.04 3.43
N PHE A 88 -15.84 -3.39 2.27
CA PHE A 88 -14.89 -3.49 1.18
C PHE A 88 -13.94 -2.29 1.22
N ASN A 89 -12.69 -2.52 1.58
CA ASN A 89 -11.64 -1.50 1.47
C ASN A 89 -10.91 -1.67 0.15
N THR A 90 -10.94 -0.65 -0.68
CA THR A 90 -10.70 -0.78 -2.12
C THR A 90 -9.68 0.23 -2.64
N CYS A 91 -8.95 -0.16 -3.69
CA CYS A 91 -7.90 0.62 -4.33
C CYS A 91 -8.38 1.18 -5.68
N ALA A 92 -7.98 2.39 -6.00
CA ALA A 92 -8.22 3.04 -7.30
C ALA A 92 -7.12 2.76 -8.35
N ILE A 93 -6.03 2.05 -7.98
CA ILE A 93 -4.87 1.91 -8.85
C ILE A 93 -5.00 0.74 -9.83
N ARG A 94 -5.87 -0.23 -9.55
CA ARG A 94 -6.00 -1.47 -10.32
C ARG A 94 -7.40 -1.58 -10.92
N GLU A 95 -7.52 -1.44 -12.23
CA GLU A 95 -8.80 -1.52 -12.96
C GLU A 95 -9.56 -2.82 -12.69
N ASN A 96 -8.86 -3.96 -12.75
CA ASN A 96 -9.45 -5.26 -12.42
C ASN A 96 -9.93 -5.39 -10.97
N ALA A 97 -9.48 -4.51 -10.06
CA ALA A 97 -9.95 -4.52 -8.68
C ALA A 97 -11.37 -3.94 -8.56
N GLU A 98 -11.68 -2.91 -9.35
CA GLU A 98 -13.00 -2.28 -9.34
C GLU A 98 -14.10 -3.26 -9.82
N GLU A 99 -13.90 -3.88 -10.98
CA GLU A 99 -14.86 -4.86 -11.51
C GLU A 99 -15.05 -6.05 -10.57
N ARG A 100 -13.95 -6.55 -10.01
CA ARG A 100 -13.99 -7.64 -9.04
C ARG A 100 -14.79 -7.26 -7.79
N VAL A 101 -14.56 -6.08 -7.23
CA VAL A 101 -15.24 -5.61 -6.03
C VAL A 101 -16.74 -5.47 -6.30
N PHE A 102 -17.14 -4.83 -7.40
CA PHE A 102 -18.56 -4.70 -7.74
C PHE A 102 -19.19 -6.05 -8.07
N GLY A 103 -18.49 -6.98 -8.69
CA GLY A 103 -18.95 -8.35 -8.88
C GLY A 103 -19.22 -9.08 -7.56
N GLU A 104 -18.33 -8.92 -6.56
CA GLU A 104 -18.51 -9.49 -5.23
C GLU A 104 -19.66 -8.83 -4.46
N ILE A 105 -19.77 -7.50 -4.51
CA ILE A 105 -20.89 -6.77 -3.91
C ILE A 105 -22.22 -7.25 -4.49
N GLY A 106 -22.31 -7.41 -5.82
CA GLY A 106 -23.50 -7.96 -6.46
C GLY A 106 -23.84 -9.39 -6.02
N ARG A 107 -22.81 -10.21 -5.75
CA ARG A 107 -22.98 -11.56 -5.23
C ARG A 107 -23.49 -11.57 -3.78
N ILE A 108 -23.04 -10.62 -2.97
CA ILE A 108 -23.41 -10.52 -1.55
C ILE A 108 -24.87 -10.09 -1.36
N GLU A 109 -25.48 -9.38 -2.32
CA GLU A 109 -26.90 -9.01 -2.24
C GLU A 109 -27.81 -10.22 -1.93
N LYS A 110 -27.44 -11.41 -2.41
CA LYS A 110 -28.21 -12.65 -2.13
C LYS A 110 -28.26 -12.99 -0.64
N PHE A 111 -27.21 -12.68 0.15
CA PHE A 111 -27.17 -12.95 1.59
C PHE A 111 -28.12 -12.04 2.37
N ARG A 112 -28.48 -10.87 1.84
CA ARG A 112 -29.50 -10.00 2.44
C ARG A 112 -30.89 -10.62 2.45
N LYS A 113 -31.16 -11.63 1.60
CA LYS A 113 -32.41 -12.39 1.68
C LYS A 113 -32.46 -13.26 2.93
N GLN A 114 -31.30 -13.70 3.44
CA GLN A 114 -31.17 -14.52 4.64
C GLN A 114 -30.96 -13.63 5.90
N ASN A 115 -30.21 -12.55 5.77
CA ASN A 115 -30.03 -11.54 6.79
C ASN A 115 -30.43 -10.15 6.25
N PRO A 116 -31.70 -9.73 6.39
CA PRO A 116 -32.16 -8.43 5.90
C PRO A 116 -31.47 -7.23 6.56
N ASN A 117 -30.86 -7.43 7.73
CA ASN A 117 -30.15 -6.40 8.49
C ASN A 117 -28.65 -6.33 8.14
N LEU A 118 -28.17 -7.14 7.19
CA LEU A 118 -26.79 -7.08 6.74
C LEU A 118 -26.47 -5.69 6.18
N LEU A 119 -25.48 -5.05 6.79
CA LEU A 119 -24.91 -3.78 6.32
C LEU A 119 -23.76 -4.05 5.36
N ILE A 120 -23.68 -3.27 4.29
CA ILE A 120 -22.60 -3.30 3.31
C ILE A 120 -21.95 -1.94 3.27
N GLY A 121 -20.63 -1.90 3.49
CA GLY A 121 -19.79 -0.71 3.42
C GLY A 121 -18.79 -0.77 2.25
N LEU A 122 -18.49 0.37 1.66
CA LEU A 122 -17.41 0.56 0.70
C LEU A 122 -16.52 1.71 1.15
N CYS A 123 -15.20 1.49 1.14
CA CYS A 123 -14.26 2.54 1.50
C CYS A 123 -12.93 2.44 0.71
N GLY A 124 -12.01 3.32 1.05
CA GLY A 124 -10.69 3.39 0.45
C GLY A 124 -10.61 4.29 -0.78
N CYS A 125 -9.53 4.14 -1.56
CA CYS A 125 -9.24 5.05 -2.68
C CYS A 125 -10.35 5.05 -3.76
N MET A 126 -10.99 3.91 -4.02
CA MET A 126 -12.05 3.79 -5.01
C MET A 126 -13.30 4.61 -4.63
N ALA A 127 -13.60 4.73 -3.33
CA ALA A 127 -14.70 5.56 -2.84
C ALA A 127 -14.46 7.07 -3.09
N GLN A 128 -13.23 7.50 -3.33
CA GLN A 128 -12.85 8.87 -3.66
C GLN A 128 -13.11 9.25 -5.14
N GLU A 129 -13.61 8.33 -5.96
CA GLU A 129 -13.86 8.56 -7.38
C GLU A 129 -15.33 8.86 -7.65
N GLU A 130 -15.62 10.01 -8.29
CA GLU A 130 -16.98 10.46 -8.60
C GLU A 130 -17.80 9.39 -9.35
N HIS A 131 -17.20 8.77 -10.38
CA HIS A 131 -17.88 7.75 -11.17
C HIS A 131 -18.25 6.49 -10.35
N THR A 132 -17.45 6.16 -9.34
CA THR A 132 -17.75 5.07 -8.39
C THR A 132 -19.00 5.40 -7.59
N ILE A 133 -19.12 6.61 -7.06
CA ILE A 133 -20.30 7.04 -6.31
C ILE A 133 -21.56 7.05 -7.18
N GLU A 134 -21.46 7.55 -8.42
CA GLU A 134 -22.56 7.50 -9.38
C GLU A 134 -23.01 6.06 -9.67
N LYS A 135 -22.06 5.14 -9.86
CA LYS A 135 -22.30 3.72 -10.06
C LYS A 135 -22.99 3.07 -8.86
N ILE A 136 -22.55 3.42 -7.63
CA ILE A 136 -23.19 2.96 -6.38
C ILE A 136 -24.64 3.41 -6.36
N LYS A 137 -24.92 4.70 -6.50
CA LYS A 137 -26.28 5.27 -6.45
C LYS A 137 -27.19 4.64 -7.51
N LYS A 138 -26.69 4.39 -8.71
CA LYS A 138 -27.48 3.88 -9.84
C LYS A 138 -27.66 2.38 -9.81
N THR A 139 -26.63 1.62 -9.46
CA THR A 139 -26.59 0.15 -9.66
C THR A 139 -26.60 -0.62 -8.35
N TYR A 140 -26.00 -0.08 -7.29
CA TYR A 140 -25.81 -0.73 -5.99
C TYR A 140 -26.40 0.08 -4.83
N PRO A 141 -27.66 0.58 -4.92
CA PRO A 141 -28.24 1.48 -3.91
C PRO A 141 -28.46 0.81 -2.55
N TYR A 142 -28.13 -0.46 -2.41
CA TYR A 142 -28.18 -1.23 -1.17
C TYR A 142 -26.86 -1.20 -0.39
N ILE A 143 -25.83 -0.51 -0.86
CA ILE A 143 -24.65 -0.19 -0.06
C ILE A 143 -25.06 0.85 0.98
N ASN A 144 -24.84 0.54 2.25
CA ASN A 144 -25.34 1.35 3.37
C ASN A 144 -24.36 2.46 3.76
N ILE A 145 -23.06 2.18 3.68
CA ILE A 145 -22.00 3.06 4.19
C ILE A 145 -20.95 3.24 3.09
N VAL A 146 -20.66 4.49 2.76
CA VAL A 146 -19.53 4.81 1.86
C VAL A 146 -18.71 5.92 2.50
N PHE A 147 -17.40 5.69 2.65
CA PHE A 147 -16.47 6.69 3.20
C PHE A 147 -15.12 6.64 2.48
N GLY A 148 -14.43 7.78 2.49
CA GLY A 148 -13.16 7.94 1.79
C GLY A 148 -11.95 7.56 2.64
N THR A 149 -10.78 7.86 2.08
CA THR A 149 -9.48 7.66 2.76
C THR A 149 -9.19 8.74 3.81
N HIS A 150 -9.91 9.87 3.76
CA HIS A 150 -9.66 11.03 4.60
C HIS A 150 -10.43 11.02 5.92
N ASN A 151 -11.43 10.16 6.04
CA ASN A 151 -12.38 10.17 7.16
C ASN A 151 -12.69 8.79 7.74
N ILE A 152 -11.70 7.91 7.82
CA ILE A 152 -11.82 6.61 8.50
C ILE A 152 -12.27 6.79 9.96
N TYR A 153 -11.89 7.90 10.60
CA TYR A 153 -12.30 8.24 11.95
C TYR A 153 -13.82 8.44 12.13
N SER A 154 -14.55 8.74 11.03
CA SER A 154 -16.02 8.89 11.05
C SER A 154 -16.76 7.54 11.06
N LEU A 155 -16.06 6.40 10.89
CA LEU A 155 -16.68 5.08 10.83
C LEU A 155 -17.67 4.79 11.97
N PRO A 156 -17.40 5.16 13.25
CA PRO A 156 -18.36 4.93 14.33
C PRO A 156 -19.71 5.59 14.09
N GLU A 157 -19.73 6.85 13.65
CA GLU A 157 -20.95 7.59 13.33
C GLU A 157 -21.70 6.97 12.15
N LEU A 158 -20.98 6.60 11.09
CA LEU A 158 -21.58 6.00 9.90
C LEU A 158 -22.23 4.64 10.20
N VAL A 159 -21.56 3.82 11.01
CA VAL A 159 -22.12 2.53 11.46
C VAL A 159 -23.34 2.76 12.37
N TYR A 160 -23.25 3.70 13.32
CA TYR A 160 -24.36 4.04 14.20
C TYR A 160 -25.59 4.48 13.40
N SER A 161 -25.41 5.42 12.47
CA SER A 161 -26.50 5.92 11.62
C SER A 161 -27.16 4.79 10.82
N SER A 162 -26.36 3.88 10.24
CA SER A 162 -26.91 2.77 9.44
C SER A 162 -27.55 1.69 10.29
N LEU A 163 -26.97 1.38 11.46
CA LEU A 163 -27.41 0.25 12.30
C LEU A 163 -28.58 0.63 13.21
N ILE A 164 -28.56 1.83 13.78
CA ILE A 164 -29.51 2.30 14.82
C ILE A 164 -30.56 3.22 14.22
N GLU A 165 -30.16 4.22 13.44
CA GLU A 165 -31.08 5.18 12.83
C GLU A 165 -31.66 4.68 11.50
N GLN A 166 -31.16 3.56 10.97
CA GLN A 166 -31.56 2.96 9.69
C GLN A 166 -31.40 3.91 8.48
N LYS A 167 -30.37 4.75 8.51
CA LYS A 167 -30.03 5.68 7.46
C LYS A 167 -28.79 5.24 6.71
N ASN A 168 -28.81 5.28 5.39
CA ASN A 168 -27.62 5.04 4.57
C ASN A 168 -26.88 6.35 4.39
N LYS A 169 -25.53 6.31 4.45
CA LYS A 169 -24.70 7.50 4.31
C LYS A 169 -23.58 7.32 3.27
N ILE A 170 -23.41 8.36 2.46
CA ILE A 170 -22.18 8.58 1.67
C ILE A 170 -21.49 9.79 2.28
N ASP A 171 -20.30 9.55 2.87
CA ASP A 171 -19.50 10.58 3.53
C ASP A 171 -18.07 10.50 3.00
N VAL A 172 -17.81 11.19 1.89
CA VAL A 172 -16.52 11.17 1.20
C VAL A 172 -15.98 12.59 1.06
N LEU A 173 -14.96 12.91 1.84
CA LEU A 173 -14.29 14.20 1.78
C LEU A 173 -13.42 14.29 0.52
N SER A 174 -13.61 15.34 -0.29
CA SER A 174 -12.80 15.64 -1.49
C SER A 174 -11.42 16.20 -1.16
N ILE A 175 -11.26 16.76 0.03
CA ILE A 175 -10.04 17.40 0.51
C ILE A 175 -9.58 16.63 1.76
N GLU A 176 -8.28 16.54 1.91
CA GLU A 176 -7.64 15.89 3.05
C GLU A 176 -8.13 16.46 4.39
N GLY A 177 -8.36 15.55 5.34
CA GLY A 177 -8.73 15.85 6.73
C GLY A 177 -7.49 15.97 7.63
N ASP A 178 -7.76 16.07 8.93
CA ASP A 178 -6.75 16.10 9.98
C ASP A 178 -6.05 14.73 10.11
N ILE A 179 -4.88 14.73 10.76
CA ILE A 179 -4.19 13.50 11.15
C ILE A 179 -4.71 13.08 12.52
N TYR A 180 -5.27 11.88 12.58
CA TYR A 180 -5.69 11.26 13.83
C TYR A 180 -4.59 10.34 14.34
N GLU A 181 -3.98 10.69 15.46
CA GLU A 181 -3.04 9.84 16.19
C GLU A 181 -3.81 8.89 17.14
N ASN A 182 -3.15 7.85 17.62
CA ASN A 182 -3.72 6.85 18.52
C ASN A 182 -5.00 6.19 17.98
N MET A 183 -5.08 6.04 16.66
CA MET A 183 -6.14 5.24 16.06
C MET A 183 -6.08 3.80 16.57
N PRO A 184 -7.20 3.19 16.96
CA PRO A 184 -7.19 1.78 17.33
C PRO A 184 -6.75 0.94 16.14
N VAL A 185 -5.88 -0.05 16.39
CA VAL A 185 -5.30 -0.89 15.35
C VAL A 185 -5.46 -2.36 15.73
N LYS A 186 -6.13 -3.13 14.87
CA LYS A 186 -6.14 -4.59 14.96
C LYS A 186 -5.09 -5.15 14.03
N ARG A 187 -3.91 -5.42 14.54
CA ARG A 187 -2.81 -5.98 13.75
C ARG A 187 -3.15 -7.40 13.27
N GLU A 188 -2.98 -7.63 11.97
CA GLU A 188 -3.18 -8.95 11.37
C GLU A 188 -2.04 -9.92 11.76
N SER A 189 -0.81 -9.44 11.73
CA SER A 189 0.36 -10.21 12.14
C SER A 189 0.78 -9.89 13.59
N LYS A 190 1.30 -10.91 14.30
CA LYS A 190 1.82 -10.77 15.67
C LYS A 190 3.32 -10.42 15.72
N TYR A 191 4.00 -10.39 14.59
CA TYR A 191 5.46 -10.18 14.51
C TYR A 191 5.87 -9.18 13.40
N LYS A 192 4.95 -8.77 12.53
CA LYS A 192 5.12 -7.70 11.54
C LYS A 192 4.08 -6.62 11.75
N ALA A 193 4.46 -5.37 11.61
CA ALA A 193 3.56 -4.23 11.71
C ALA A 193 3.74 -3.24 10.58
N TRP A 194 2.62 -2.72 10.08
CA TRP A 194 2.59 -1.56 9.20
C TRP A 194 2.49 -0.29 10.05
N VAL A 195 3.36 0.69 9.79
CA VAL A 195 3.33 1.98 10.47
C VAL A 195 3.23 3.08 9.43
N ASN A 196 2.06 3.70 9.32
CA ASN A 196 1.91 4.88 8.47
C ASN A 196 2.74 6.02 9.06
N ILE A 197 3.63 6.61 8.27
CA ILE A 197 4.43 7.77 8.68
C ILE A 197 3.93 9.06 8.04
N MET A 198 3.24 8.94 6.91
CA MET A 198 2.67 10.06 6.18
C MET A 198 1.51 9.62 5.29
N TYR A 199 0.70 10.56 4.87
CA TYR A 199 -0.44 10.38 3.97
C TYR A 199 -0.33 11.33 2.78
N GLY A 200 -0.89 10.93 1.63
CA GLY A 200 -0.95 11.77 0.43
C GLY A 200 0.36 11.84 -0.35
N CYS A 201 0.31 12.55 -1.50
CA CYS A 201 1.46 12.70 -2.39
C CYS A 201 1.31 13.97 -3.24
N ASP A 202 2.36 14.80 -3.30
CA ASP A 202 2.40 16.05 -4.06
C ASP A 202 3.19 15.95 -5.38
N GLU A 203 3.50 14.71 -5.83
CA GLU A 203 4.26 14.51 -7.07
C GLU A 203 3.46 14.78 -8.33
N PHE A 204 2.16 14.56 -8.32
CA PHE A 204 1.28 14.74 -9.49
C PHE A 204 1.81 14.10 -10.77
N CYS A 205 2.36 12.88 -10.66
CA CYS A 205 2.69 12.10 -11.84
C CYS A 205 1.46 12.00 -12.75
N THR A 206 1.62 12.22 -14.05
CA THR A 206 0.50 12.40 -14.98
C THR A 206 -0.43 11.19 -15.10
N TYR A 207 0.03 10.00 -14.74
CA TYR A 207 -0.72 8.75 -14.75
C TYR A 207 -1.36 8.40 -13.39
N CYS A 208 -1.05 9.14 -12.32
CA CYS A 208 -1.33 8.71 -10.96
C CYS A 208 -2.59 9.37 -10.38
N ILE A 209 -3.50 8.54 -9.88
CA ILE A 209 -4.73 8.99 -9.22
C ILE A 209 -4.51 9.30 -7.72
N VAL A 210 -3.40 8.84 -7.13
CA VAL A 210 -3.12 8.96 -5.68
C VAL A 210 -3.23 10.39 -5.15
N PRO A 211 -2.68 11.43 -5.82
CA PRO A 211 -2.85 12.79 -5.36
C PRO A 211 -4.31 13.22 -5.17
N TYR A 212 -5.23 12.64 -5.92
CA TYR A 212 -6.65 12.99 -5.89
C TYR A 212 -7.45 12.16 -4.89
N THR A 213 -6.97 10.95 -4.59
CA THR A 213 -7.67 10.00 -3.70
C THR A 213 -7.11 9.95 -2.28
N ARG A 214 -5.83 10.33 -2.09
CA ARG A 214 -5.17 10.36 -0.77
C ARG A 214 -4.73 11.77 -0.34
N GLY A 215 -4.96 12.75 -1.20
CA GLY A 215 -4.76 14.14 -0.90
C GLY A 215 -3.31 14.58 -0.89
N LYS A 216 -3.06 15.70 -0.22
CA LYS A 216 -1.76 16.34 -0.06
C LYS A 216 -0.86 15.56 0.90
N GLU A 217 0.46 15.71 0.75
CA GLU A 217 1.44 15.19 1.70
C GLU A 217 1.19 15.76 3.11
N ARG A 218 1.06 14.86 4.07
CA ARG A 218 0.85 15.15 5.50
C ARG A 218 1.63 14.14 6.31
N SER A 219 2.69 14.60 6.94
CA SER A 219 3.57 13.78 7.78
C SER A 219 3.05 13.70 9.21
N ARG A 220 3.09 12.52 9.80
CA ARG A 220 2.84 12.34 11.24
C ARG A 220 4.04 12.88 12.03
N ARG A 221 3.80 13.27 13.27
CA ARG A 221 4.87 13.76 14.14
C ARG A 221 5.89 12.66 14.45
N PRO A 222 7.21 13.00 14.42
CA PRO A 222 8.27 12.01 14.67
C PRO A 222 8.13 11.31 16.01
N GLU A 223 7.76 12.04 17.04
CA GLU A 223 7.59 11.53 18.40
C GLU A 223 6.52 10.44 18.48
N ALA A 224 5.40 10.63 17.78
CA ALA A 224 4.30 9.66 17.73
C ALA A 224 4.74 8.36 17.02
N ILE A 225 5.47 8.48 15.90
CA ILE A 225 6.00 7.33 15.16
C ILE A 225 7.04 6.57 16.00
N ILE A 226 7.96 7.29 16.61
CA ILE A 226 9.03 6.71 17.44
C ILE A 226 8.41 5.95 18.62
N GLU A 227 7.41 6.51 19.30
CA GLU A 227 6.74 5.84 20.42
C GLU A 227 5.96 4.61 19.96
N GLU A 228 5.23 4.69 18.84
CA GLU A 228 4.54 3.53 18.25
C GLU A 228 5.53 2.38 17.96
N VAL A 229 6.69 2.67 17.36
CA VAL A 229 7.71 1.64 17.07
C VAL A 229 8.33 1.08 18.35
N LYS A 230 8.52 1.89 19.40
CA LYS A 230 8.99 1.40 20.71
C LYS A 230 7.98 0.47 21.37
N GLU A 231 6.69 0.81 21.29
CA GLU A 231 5.63 -0.06 21.83
C GLU A 231 5.57 -1.39 21.08
N LEU A 232 5.71 -1.38 19.76
CA LEU A 232 5.81 -2.59 18.94
C LEU A 232 7.02 -3.44 19.33
N ALA A 233 8.18 -2.81 19.53
CA ALA A 233 9.39 -3.50 19.96
C ALA A 233 9.19 -4.17 21.35
N LYS A 234 8.62 -3.44 22.32
CA LYS A 234 8.26 -3.97 23.67
C LYS A 234 7.26 -5.12 23.58
N ALA A 235 6.32 -5.06 22.64
CA ALA A 235 5.34 -6.13 22.38
C ALA A 235 5.94 -7.36 21.67
N GLY A 236 7.23 -7.32 21.31
CA GLY A 236 7.95 -8.44 20.71
C GLY A 236 7.85 -8.56 19.20
N TYR A 237 7.38 -7.51 18.50
CA TYR A 237 7.39 -7.48 17.04
C TYR A 237 8.81 -7.58 16.49
N LYS A 238 8.94 -8.24 15.35
CA LYS A 238 10.24 -8.53 14.71
C LYS A 238 10.52 -7.61 13.52
N GLU A 239 9.49 -7.13 12.87
CA GLU A 239 9.63 -6.27 11.69
C GLU A 239 8.59 -5.15 11.70
N VAL A 240 9.03 -3.92 11.43
CA VAL A 240 8.17 -2.78 11.14
C VAL A 240 8.43 -2.32 9.71
N THR A 241 7.35 -2.11 8.95
CA THR A 241 7.43 -1.48 7.64
C THR A 241 6.78 -0.10 7.68
N LEU A 242 7.58 0.93 7.43
CA LEU A 242 7.13 2.31 7.35
C LEU A 242 6.39 2.53 6.03
N LEU A 243 5.18 3.07 6.09
CA LEU A 243 4.31 3.30 4.96
C LEU A 243 4.04 4.77 4.69
N GLY A 244 3.96 5.11 3.42
CA GLY A 244 3.50 6.38 2.88
C GLY A 244 3.28 6.26 1.38
N GLN A 245 2.83 7.31 0.73
CA GLN A 245 2.71 7.36 -0.72
C GLN A 245 3.99 7.86 -1.40
N ASN A 246 4.86 8.52 -0.63
CA ASN A 246 6.24 8.92 -0.96
C ASN A 246 7.02 9.11 0.35
N VAL A 247 7.51 8.03 0.95
CA VAL A 247 8.14 8.07 2.27
C VAL A 247 9.37 8.98 2.33
N ASN A 248 10.08 9.17 1.21
CA ASN A 248 11.25 10.03 1.14
C ASN A 248 10.90 11.53 1.25
N ALA A 249 9.62 11.89 1.02
CA ALA A 249 9.15 13.27 1.21
C ALA A 249 8.74 13.57 2.66
N TYR A 250 8.79 12.58 3.56
CA TYR A 250 8.44 12.75 4.96
C TYR A 250 9.14 13.96 5.59
N GLY A 251 8.34 14.78 6.25
CA GLY A 251 8.79 15.98 6.97
C GLY A 251 8.92 17.23 6.11
N LYS A 252 8.77 17.17 4.78
CA LYS A 252 8.81 18.35 3.90
C LYS A 252 7.67 19.34 4.16
N ASP A 253 6.56 18.86 4.68
CA ASP A 253 5.39 19.65 5.03
C ASP A 253 5.47 20.29 6.43
N PHE A 254 6.46 19.95 7.26
CA PHE A 254 6.70 20.60 8.55
C PHE A 254 7.13 22.05 8.38
N LYS A 255 6.43 22.96 9.04
CA LYS A 255 6.74 24.39 9.04
C LYS A 255 7.61 24.79 10.24
N ASP A 256 7.53 24.01 11.29
CA ASP A 256 8.11 24.26 12.62
C ASP A 256 9.30 23.37 12.95
N LEU A 257 9.59 22.38 12.10
CA LEU A 257 10.59 21.37 12.37
C LEU A 257 11.42 21.07 11.10
N ASN A 258 12.74 21.19 11.20
CA ASN A 258 13.63 20.72 10.15
C ASN A 258 14.01 19.26 10.40
N TYR A 259 13.16 18.35 9.96
CA TYR A 259 13.28 16.93 10.21
C TYR A 259 12.83 16.13 8.98
N THR A 260 13.70 15.29 8.47
CA THR A 260 13.50 14.55 7.22
C THR A 260 13.32 13.06 7.46
N PHE A 261 13.02 12.31 6.40
CA PHE A 261 12.95 10.85 6.46
C PHE A 261 14.27 10.22 6.94
N GLY A 262 15.42 10.76 6.49
CA GLY A 262 16.73 10.33 6.97
C GLY A 262 16.89 10.50 8.49
N ASN A 263 16.42 11.62 9.06
CA ASN A 263 16.43 11.83 10.52
C ASN A 263 15.55 10.78 11.22
N LEU A 264 14.35 10.51 10.69
CA LEU A 264 13.46 9.50 11.25
C LEU A 264 14.11 8.11 11.26
N LEU A 265 14.74 7.71 10.16
CA LEU A 265 15.46 6.43 10.09
C LEU A 265 16.61 6.37 11.10
N MET A 266 17.39 7.46 11.26
CA MET A 266 18.45 7.54 12.25
C MET A 266 17.94 7.35 13.68
N ASP A 267 16.79 7.94 14.01
CA ASP A 267 16.22 7.79 15.35
C ASP A 267 15.59 6.40 15.54
N LEU A 268 14.90 5.87 14.55
CA LEU A 268 14.34 4.52 14.60
C LEU A 268 15.43 3.44 14.68
N SER A 269 16.62 3.67 14.09
CA SER A 269 17.75 2.73 14.16
C SER A 269 18.27 2.49 15.57
N LYS A 270 17.92 3.36 16.53
CA LYS A 270 18.30 3.25 17.94
C LYS A 270 17.36 2.36 18.76
N ILE A 271 16.19 1.99 18.19
CA ILE A 271 15.18 1.16 18.84
C ILE A 271 15.58 -0.30 18.70
N ASP A 272 15.38 -1.08 19.74
CA ASP A 272 15.66 -2.53 19.75
C ASP A 272 14.53 -3.31 19.07
N ILE A 273 14.39 -3.12 17.76
CA ILE A 273 13.55 -3.89 16.87
C ILE A 273 14.42 -4.53 15.79
N PRO A 274 14.29 -5.83 15.50
CA PRO A 274 15.21 -6.51 14.61
C PRO A 274 15.23 -5.98 13.18
N ARG A 275 14.07 -5.57 12.63
CA ARG A 275 13.97 -5.18 11.22
C ARG A 275 13.08 -3.96 11.03
N ILE A 276 13.62 -2.97 10.32
CA ILE A 276 12.89 -1.80 9.83
C ILE A 276 12.98 -1.80 8.31
N ARG A 277 11.81 -1.79 7.66
CA ARG A 277 11.65 -1.62 6.22
C ARG A 277 10.84 -0.38 5.93
N TYR A 278 10.90 0.06 4.71
CA TYR A 278 10.02 1.08 4.20
C TYR A 278 9.71 0.84 2.72
N THR A 279 8.62 1.38 2.24
CA THR A 279 8.17 1.19 0.87
C THR A 279 7.60 2.48 0.29
N THR A 280 7.50 2.52 -1.03
CA THR A 280 6.98 3.67 -1.79
C THR A 280 7.92 4.86 -1.76
N SER A 281 9.18 4.63 -2.14
CA SER A 281 10.18 5.67 -2.34
C SER A 281 10.00 6.39 -3.67
N HIS A 282 10.44 7.66 -3.72
CA HIS A 282 10.52 8.42 -4.96
C HIS A 282 11.96 8.83 -5.25
N PRO A 283 12.51 8.58 -6.46
CA PRO A 283 13.92 8.85 -6.76
C PRO A 283 14.34 10.30 -6.53
N ARG A 284 13.50 11.28 -6.83
CA ARG A 284 13.80 12.70 -6.58
C ARG A 284 14.10 12.98 -5.10
N ASP A 285 13.33 12.36 -4.21
CA ASP A 285 13.31 12.68 -2.78
C ASP A 285 14.24 11.81 -1.94
N LEU A 286 14.88 10.80 -2.55
CA LEU A 286 15.91 10.01 -1.89
C LEU A 286 17.15 10.86 -1.69
N ASP A 287 17.40 11.28 -0.46
CA ASP A 287 18.53 12.12 -0.06
C ASP A 287 19.72 11.31 0.49
N ASP A 288 20.87 11.98 0.62
CA ASP A 288 22.10 11.34 1.10
C ASP A 288 21.97 10.91 2.58
N LEU A 289 21.22 11.65 3.40
CA LEU A 289 21.00 11.29 4.81
C LEU A 289 20.19 9.99 4.94
N THR A 290 19.20 9.76 4.07
CA THR A 290 18.47 8.50 4.01
C THR A 290 19.40 7.34 3.63
N ILE A 291 20.28 7.54 2.64
CA ILE A 291 21.27 6.53 2.23
C ILE A 291 22.25 6.25 3.38
N ASP A 292 22.70 7.28 4.10
CA ASP A 292 23.60 7.15 5.25
C ASP A 292 22.93 6.40 6.41
N ALA A 293 21.65 6.68 6.68
CA ALA A 293 20.88 5.94 7.69
C ALA A 293 20.79 4.45 7.35
N MET A 294 20.53 4.10 6.09
CA MET A 294 20.52 2.71 5.61
C MET A 294 21.90 2.06 5.76
N ALA A 295 22.97 2.80 5.45
CA ALA A 295 24.34 2.31 5.52
C ALA A 295 24.84 2.03 6.95
N LEU A 296 24.14 2.49 8.00
CA LEU A 296 24.43 2.12 9.38
C LEU A 296 24.40 0.61 9.63
N GLY A 297 23.70 -0.15 8.77
CA GLY A 297 23.71 -1.62 8.76
C GLY A 297 23.21 -2.28 10.05
N LYS A 298 22.39 -1.58 10.87
CA LYS A 298 21.83 -2.11 12.11
C LYS A 298 20.55 -2.91 11.81
N ASN A 299 19.42 -2.29 12.09
CA ASN A 299 18.08 -2.87 11.92
C ASN A 299 17.35 -2.32 10.68
N ILE A 300 17.94 -1.39 9.92
CA ILE A 300 17.39 -0.93 8.64
C ILE A 300 17.82 -1.91 7.55
N MET A 301 16.86 -2.55 6.92
CA MET A 301 17.13 -3.67 6.02
C MET A 301 17.77 -3.21 4.70
N PRO A 302 18.74 -3.98 4.15
CA PRO A 302 19.45 -3.66 2.90
C PRO A 302 18.60 -3.97 1.67
N HIS A 303 17.43 -3.38 1.61
CA HIS A 303 16.49 -3.48 0.49
C HIS A 303 15.81 -2.15 0.26
N LEU A 304 15.79 -1.68 -0.98
CA LEU A 304 15.11 -0.47 -1.38
C LEU A 304 14.20 -0.71 -2.58
N HIS A 305 12.92 -0.38 -2.44
CA HIS A 305 12.01 -0.29 -3.56
C HIS A 305 12.00 1.15 -4.08
N LEU A 306 12.59 1.37 -5.28
CA LEU A 306 12.77 2.69 -5.88
C LEU A 306 12.18 2.73 -7.31
N PRO A 307 10.89 3.04 -7.46
CA PRO A 307 10.20 3.04 -8.74
C PRO A 307 10.78 4.02 -9.75
N VAL A 308 11.40 3.52 -10.82
CA VAL A 308 11.94 4.34 -11.91
C VAL A 308 10.90 4.73 -12.95
N GLN A 309 9.91 3.87 -13.17
CA GLN A 309 8.80 3.97 -14.12
C GLN A 309 9.19 3.86 -15.60
N SER A 310 10.24 4.56 -16.06
CA SER A 310 10.78 4.49 -17.43
C SER A 310 12.28 4.77 -17.44
N GLY A 311 13.00 4.28 -18.42
CA GLY A 311 14.41 4.60 -18.68
C GLY A 311 14.62 5.75 -19.65
N SER A 312 13.56 6.28 -20.27
CA SER A 312 13.62 7.41 -21.21
C SER A 312 13.35 8.75 -20.52
N ASN A 313 14.23 9.72 -20.70
CA ASN A 313 14.06 11.06 -20.16
C ASN A 313 12.82 11.77 -20.74
N GLU A 314 12.47 11.51 -22.01
CA GLU A 314 11.27 12.05 -22.64
C GLU A 314 10.00 11.50 -21.99
N ILE A 315 9.97 10.19 -21.69
CA ILE A 315 8.84 9.57 -21.02
C ILE A 315 8.76 10.01 -19.55
N LEU A 316 9.88 10.06 -18.83
CA LEU A 316 9.93 10.57 -17.46
C LEU A 316 9.38 11.99 -17.37
N LYS A 317 9.74 12.87 -18.32
CA LYS A 317 9.21 14.22 -18.41
C LYS A 317 7.70 14.24 -18.66
N LYS A 318 7.19 13.42 -19.60
CA LYS A 318 5.74 13.28 -19.88
C LYS A 318 4.98 12.69 -18.69
N MET A 319 5.60 11.82 -17.92
CA MET A 319 5.09 11.29 -16.66
C MET A 319 5.13 12.30 -15.50
N ASN A 320 5.74 13.50 -15.70
CA ASN A 320 6.02 14.49 -14.65
C ASN A 320 6.89 13.96 -13.52
N ARG A 321 7.89 13.12 -13.85
CA ARG A 321 8.81 12.49 -12.88
C ARG A 321 9.96 13.42 -12.60
N LYS A 322 10.11 14.47 -12.36
CA LYS A 322 11.08 15.53 -11.94
C LYS A 322 12.50 15.03 -11.62
N TYR A 323 12.98 14.04 -12.34
CA TYR A 323 14.36 13.53 -12.35
C TYR A 323 14.67 12.92 -13.70
N THR A 324 15.95 12.79 -14.03
CA THR A 324 16.45 12.17 -15.25
C THR A 324 16.94 10.74 -15.00
N ARG A 325 17.16 9.99 -16.09
CA ARG A 325 17.81 8.67 -16.06
C ARG A 325 19.17 8.73 -15.35
N GLU A 326 19.97 9.74 -15.67
CA GLU A 326 21.31 9.92 -15.16
C GLU A 326 21.29 10.17 -13.64
N GLU A 327 20.41 11.04 -13.17
CA GLU A 327 20.20 11.28 -11.73
C GLU A 327 19.75 10.02 -10.98
N TYR A 328 18.91 9.20 -11.62
CA TYR A 328 18.52 7.91 -11.05
C TYR A 328 19.71 6.96 -10.94
N LEU A 329 20.51 6.81 -12.00
CA LEU A 329 21.70 5.96 -12.02
C LEU A 329 22.76 6.41 -10.99
N ASP A 330 22.96 7.71 -10.82
CA ASP A 330 23.87 8.25 -9.79
C ASP A 330 23.42 7.85 -8.37
N LYS A 331 22.10 7.87 -8.09
CA LYS A 331 21.57 7.40 -6.81
C LYS A 331 21.76 5.90 -6.63
N ILE A 332 21.53 5.09 -7.68
CA ILE A 332 21.79 3.65 -7.64
C ILE A 332 23.27 3.36 -7.36
N LYS A 333 24.17 4.09 -8.00
CA LYS A 333 25.62 3.96 -7.78
C LYS A 333 25.97 4.26 -6.32
N LYS A 334 25.53 5.41 -5.79
CA LYS A 334 25.75 5.78 -4.37
C LYS A 334 25.23 4.71 -3.40
N LEU A 335 24.02 4.17 -3.65
CA LEU A 335 23.44 3.11 -2.83
C LEU A 335 24.31 1.85 -2.83
N LYS A 336 24.75 1.39 -4.01
CA LYS A 336 25.59 0.20 -4.13
C LYS A 336 26.99 0.40 -3.52
N GLU A 337 27.54 1.59 -3.59
CA GLU A 337 28.82 1.94 -2.97
C GLU A 337 28.75 1.98 -1.45
N LYS A 338 27.71 2.63 -0.88
CA LYS A 338 27.56 2.78 0.58
C LYS A 338 27.00 1.53 1.25
N ILE A 339 26.21 0.73 0.53
CA ILE A 339 25.52 -0.47 1.04
C ILE A 339 25.85 -1.65 0.13
N PRO A 340 27.05 -2.23 0.24
CA PRO A 340 27.44 -3.36 -0.61
C PRO A 340 26.43 -4.52 -0.52
N GLY A 341 25.94 -4.95 -1.67
CA GLY A 341 24.97 -6.04 -1.74
C GLY A 341 23.52 -5.66 -1.49
N ILE A 342 23.18 -4.38 -1.41
CA ILE A 342 21.78 -3.92 -1.33
C ILE A 342 20.92 -4.53 -2.45
N SER A 343 19.71 -4.96 -2.11
CA SER A 343 18.69 -5.37 -3.08
C SER A 343 17.88 -4.18 -3.54
N ILE A 344 17.82 -3.94 -4.84
CA ILE A 344 17.06 -2.83 -5.42
C ILE A 344 15.92 -3.40 -6.27
N THR A 345 14.72 -2.95 -5.95
CA THR A 345 13.50 -3.28 -6.69
C THR A 345 12.84 -2.04 -7.25
N THR A 346 12.01 -2.19 -8.27
CA THR A 346 11.44 -1.04 -8.99
C THR A 346 10.04 -1.35 -9.53
N ASP A 347 9.36 -0.29 -10.01
CA ASP A 347 8.19 -0.37 -10.88
C ASP A 347 8.53 0.20 -12.25
N ILE A 348 8.02 -0.44 -13.32
CA ILE A 348 8.19 0.02 -14.70
C ILE A 348 6.83 -0.05 -15.41
N ILE A 349 6.48 1.04 -16.07
CA ILE A 349 5.30 1.15 -16.92
C ILE A 349 5.76 1.18 -18.38
N VAL A 350 5.34 0.20 -19.16
CA VAL A 350 5.57 0.15 -20.63
C VAL A 350 4.34 0.66 -21.38
N ALA A 351 4.53 1.01 -22.62
CA ALA A 351 3.49 1.51 -23.50
C ALA A 351 2.76 2.75 -22.93
N PHE A 352 3.51 3.60 -22.21
CA PHE A 352 3.01 4.91 -21.82
C PHE A 352 2.61 5.69 -23.07
N PRO A 353 1.52 6.49 -23.07
CA PRO A 353 1.11 7.24 -24.23
C PRO A 353 2.27 8.02 -24.84
N THR A 354 2.46 7.88 -26.15
CA THR A 354 3.56 8.45 -26.94
C THR A 354 4.95 7.82 -26.74
N GLU A 355 5.07 6.71 -26.03
CA GLU A 355 6.33 5.96 -25.92
C GLU A 355 6.74 5.39 -27.28
N THR A 356 7.89 5.80 -27.81
CA THR A 356 8.46 5.27 -29.05
C THR A 356 9.20 3.94 -28.82
N GLU A 357 9.70 3.30 -29.86
CA GLU A 357 10.55 2.10 -29.73
C GLU A 357 11.93 2.47 -29.13
N GLU A 358 12.44 3.65 -29.44
CA GLU A 358 13.67 4.19 -28.87
C GLU A 358 13.52 4.42 -27.36
N ASP A 359 12.42 5.02 -26.91
CA ASP A 359 12.12 5.21 -25.48
C ASP A 359 12.06 3.87 -24.74
N PHE A 360 11.43 2.87 -25.36
CA PHE A 360 11.36 1.53 -24.79
C PHE A 360 12.74 0.87 -24.71
N ASN A 361 13.58 1.01 -25.74
CA ASN A 361 14.94 0.50 -25.74
C ASN A 361 15.82 1.19 -24.69
N GLU A 362 15.62 2.47 -24.42
CA GLU A 362 16.28 3.16 -23.29
C GLU A 362 15.87 2.55 -21.95
N THR A 363 14.60 2.18 -21.79
CA THR A 363 14.12 1.47 -20.59
C THR A 363 14.79 0.11 -20.43
N LEU A 364 14.91 -0.68 -21.51
CA LEU A 364 15.64 -1.96 -21.49
C LEU A 364 17.13 -1.77 -21.17
N SER A 365 17.75 -0.70 -21.70
CA SER A 365 19.14 -0.36 -21.43
C SER A 365 19.34 -0.02 -19.93
N LEU A 366 18.45 0.77 -19.32
CA LEU A 366 18.52 1.07 -17.90
C LEU A 366 18.40 -0.20 -17.03
N VAL A 367 17.49 -1.11 -17.38
CA VAL A 367 17.34 -2.40 -16.68
C VAL A 367 18.63 -3.21 -16.71
N LYS A 368 19.33 -3.24 -17.87
CA LYS A 368 20.63 -3.91 -17.99
C LYS A 368 21.72 -3.29 -17.13
N GLU A 369 21.68 -1.96 -16.96
CA GLU A 369 22.69 -1.22 -16.21
C GLU A 369 22.47 -1.35 -14.69
N VAL A 370 21.22 -1.29 -14.25
CA VAL A 370 20.89 -1.39 -12.82
C VAL A 370 20.89 -2.83 -12.32
N GLU A 371 20.45 -3.80 -13.15
CA GLU A 371 20.29 -5.21 -12.77
C GLU A 371 19.36 -5.39 -11.56
N PHE A 372 18.11 -4.93 -11.66
CA PHE A 372 17.14 -5.02 -10.59
C PHE A 372 16.91 -6.45 -10.10
N GLU A 373 16.84 -6.64 -8.79
CA GLU A 373 16.60 -7.94 -8.15
C GLU A 373 15.11 -8.24 -7.92
N GLY A 374 14.22 -7.30 -8.26
CA GLY A 374 12.78 -7.41 -8.31
C GLY A 374 12.18 -6.24 -9.07
N ALA A 375 11.10 -6.48 -9.80
CA ALA A 375 10.34 -5.41 -10.45
C ALA A 375 8.87 -5.79 -10.57
N TYR A 376 8.01 -4.79 -10.47
CA TYR A 376 6.62 -4.87 -10.90
C TYR A 376 6.50 -4.14 -12.23
N THR A 377 6.03 -4.83 -13.24
CA THR A 377 5.93 -4.32 -14.61
C THR A 377 4.48 -4.24 -15.03
N PHE A 378 4.10 -3.13 -15.64
CA PHE A 378 2.73 -2.85 -16.02
C PHE A 378 2.66 -2.30 -17.44
N ILE A 379 1.63 -2.69 -18.19
CA ILE A 379 1.18 -1.89 -19.33
C ILE A 379 0.46 -0.66 -18.74
N TYR A 380 0.70 0.51 -19.33
CA TYR A 380 -0.03 1.70 -18.94
C TYR A 380 -1.54 1.49 -19.03
N SER A 381 -2.26 1.81 -17.97
CA SER A 381 -3.72 1.77 -17.90
C SER A 381 -4.24 3.16 -17.55
N PRO A 382 -5.09 3.77 -18.38
CA PRO A 382 -5.62 5.13 -18.15
C PRO A 382 -6.47 5.17 -16.88
N ARG A 383 -6.35 6.24 -16.11
CA ARG A 383 -7.16 6.50 -14.91
C ARG A 383 -8.00 7.75 -15.15
N ILE A 384 -9.31 7.60 -15.01
CA ILE A 384 -10.26 8.72 -15.21
C ILE A 384 -9.83 9.90 -14.34
N GLY A 385 -9.75 11.08 -14.95
CA GLY A 385 -9.37 12.29 -14.25
C GLY A 385 -7.87 12.58 -14.18
N THR A 386 -6.98 11.64 -14.56
CA THR A 386 -5.55 11.91 -14.66
C THR A 386 -5.18 12.55 -16.00
N PRO A 387 -4.12 13.40 -16.08
CA PRO A 387 -3.71 14.02 -17.35
C PRO A 387 -3.37 13.01 -18.44
N ALA A 388 -2.63 11.95 -18.11
CA ALA A 388 -2.18 10.97 -19.09
C ALA A 388 -3.34 10.16 -19.73
N ALA A 389 -4.51 10.11 -19.08
CA ALA A 389 -5.70 9.46 -19.66
C ALA A 389 -6.20 10.15 -20.94
N THR A 390 -5.79 11.39 -21.16
CA THR A 390 -6.16 12.17 -22.38
C THR A 390 -5.09 12.14 -23.46
N TYR A 391 -3.93 11.51 -23.19
CA TYR A 391 -2.84 11.46 -24.17
C TYR A 391 -3.12 10.39 -25.24
N PRO A 392 -2.80 10.67 -26.50
CA PRO A 392 -2.97 9.68 -27.56
C PRO A 392 -2.00 8.51 -27.37
N ASN A 393 -2.52 7.30 -27.47
CA ASN A 393 -1.70 6.08 -27.45
C ASN A 393 -1.91 5.31 -28.75
N PRO A 394 -0.99 5.41 -29.71
CA PRO A 394 -1.13 4.76 -31.01
C PRO A 394 -0.83 3.27 -31.00
N LEU A 395 -0.25 2.74 -29.92
CA LEU A 395 0.14 1.33 -29.82
C LEU A 395 -1.07 0.41 -29.75
N THR A 396 -1.04 -0.67 -30.53
CA THR A 396 -2.01 -1.75 -30.46
C THR A 396 -1.86 -2.57 -29.18
N GLU A 397 -2.88 -3.32 -28.79
CA GLU A 397 -2.80 -4.17 -27.60
C GLU A 397 -1.73 -5.27 -27.71
N ASP A 398 -1.45 -5.74 -28.93
CA ASP A 398 -0.41 -6.75 -29.15
C ASP A 398 1.00 -6.13 -29.02
N GLU A 399 1.24 -4.94 -29.54
CA GLU A 399 2.52 -4.22 -29.35
C GLU A 399 2.76 -3.91 -27.86
N LYS A 400 1.73 -3.52 -27.11
CA LYS A 400 1.83 -3.29 -25.66
C LYS A 400 2.22 -4.56 -24.91
N LYS A 401 1.61 -5.69 -25.26
CA LYS A 401 1.94 -7.01 -24.68
C LYS A 401 3.34 -7.47 -25.04
N GLU A 402 3.76 -7.27 -26.29
CA GLU A 402 5.10 -7.62 -26.75
C GLU A 402 6.17 -6.86 -25.95
N ARG A 403 6.00 -5.54 -25.75
CA ARG A 403 6.91 -4.75 -24.90
C ARG A 403 6.96 -5.27 -23.47
N LEU A 404 5.81 -5.60 -22.87
CA LEU A 404 5.77 -6.15 -21.53
C LEU A 404 6.50 -7.50 -21.43
N LEU A 405 6.28 -8.40 -22.37
CA LEU A 405 6.94 -9.71 -22.39
C LEU A 405 8.45 -9.57 -22.56
N LYS A 406 8.91 -8.74 -23.50
CA LYS A 406 10.34 -8.48 -23.73
C LYS A 406 11.03 -7.89 -22.49
N LEU A 407 10.34 -6.98 -21.79
CA LEU A 407 10.83 -6.43 -20.53
C LEU A 407 10.92 -7.51 -19.43
N ASN A 408 9.87 -8.33 -19.29
CA ASN A 408 9.82 -9.38 -18.27
C ASN A 408 10.88 -10.45 -18.47
N ASP A 409 11.14 -10.88 -19.71
CA ASP A 409 12.18 -11.84 -20.00
C ASP A 409 13.56 -11.32 -19.58
N LEU A 410 13.85 -10.05 -19.88
CA LEU A 410 15.09 -9.41 -19.47
C LEU A 410 15.22 -9.33 -17.95
N ILE A 411 14.20 -8.85 -17.24
CA ILE A 411 14.20 -8.65 -15.79
C ILE A 411 14.32 -9.99 -15.06
N ASN A 412 13.62 -11.03 -15.50
CA ASN A 412 13.66 -12.35 -14.87
C ASN A 412 15.08 -12.97 -14.87
N SER A 413 15.90 -12.66 -15.87
CA SER A 413 17.30 -13.08 -15.91
C SER A 413 18.12 -12.47 -14.77
N TYR A 414 17.85 -11.21 -14.42
CA TYR A 414 18.52 -10.51 -13.31
C TYR A 414 18.01 -10.98 -11.95
N PHE A 415 16.73 -11.33 -11.83
CA PHE A 415 16.21 -11.92 -10.60
C PHE A 415 16.95 -13.18 -10.20
N LEU A 416 17.18 -14.08 -11.16
CA LEU A 416 17.95 -15.28 -10.92
C LEU A 416 19.42 -14.95 -10.58
N LYS A 417 20.05 -14.03 -11.32
CA LYS A 417 21.43 -13.60 -11.07
C LYS A 417 21.59 -13.06 -9.65
N GLY A 418 20.68 -12.17 -9.23
CA GLY A 418 20.70 -11.57 -7.90
C GLY A 418 20.56 -12.60 -6.77
N ARG A 419 19.67 -13.60 -6.94
CA ARG A 419 19.49 -14.66 -5.94
C ARG A 419 20.62 -15.69 -5.92
N LYS A 420 21.23 -16.01 -7.06
CA LYS A 420 22.37 -16.94 -7.12
C LYS A 420 23.56 -16.53 -6.28
N ARG A 421 23.75 -15.23 -6.02
CA ARG A 421 24.82 -14.73 -5.13
C ARG A 421 24.71 -15.22 -3.69
N PHE A 422 23.55 -15.74 -3.29
CA PHE A 422 23.31 -16.28 -1.95
C PHE A 422 23.50 -17.79 -1.85
N GLU A 423 23.63 -18.51 -2.96
CA GLU A 423 23.87 -19.97 -2.93
C GLU A 423 25.14 -20.29 -2.12
N GLY A 424 24.99 -21.24 -1.21
CA GLY A 424 26.05 -21.65 -0.28
C GLY A 424 26.22 -20.73 0.94
N LYS A 425 25.59 -19.54 0.98
CA LYS A 425 25.68 -18.59 2.09
C LYS A 425 24.62 -18.87 3.16
N ILE A 426 24.93 -18.47 4.37
CA ILE A 426 23.99 -18.45 5.49
C ILE A 426 23.38 -17.05 5.55
N VAL A 427 22.06 -16.96 5.58
CA VAL A 427 21.28 -15.71 5.67
C VAL A 427 20.30 -15.79 6.82
N GLU A 428 19.94 -14.65 7.36
CA GLU A 428 18.83 -14.54 8.31
C GLU A 428 17.48 -14.52 7.58
N VAL A 429 16.53 -15.31 8.07
CA VAL A 429 15.18 -15.41 7.51
C VAL A 429 14.15 -15.17 8.61
N LEU A 430 13.27 -14.20 8.45
CA LEU A 430 12.08 -14.04 9.28
C LEU A 430 11.00 -14.97 8.72
N VAL A 431 10.56 -15.93 9.54
CA VAL A 431 9.59 -16.96 9.15
C VAL A 431 8.20 -16.38 9.04
N ASP A 432 7.54 -16.62 7.89
CA ASP A 432 6.23 -16.07 7.54
C ASP A 432 5.10 -17.10 7.57
N GLY A 433 5.42 -18.33 7.97
CA GLY A 433 4.47 -19.45 8.11
C GLY A 433 4.59 -20.48 6.98
N GLU A 434 3.50 -21.19 6.72
CA GLU A 434 3.46 -22.24 5.70
C GLU A 434 3.59 -21.67 4.27
N SER A 435 4.29 -22.37 3.41
CA SER A 435 4.39 -22.00 2.00
C SER A 435 3.05 -22.24 1.29
N LYS A 436 2.58 -21.22 0.57
CA LYS A 436 1.31 -21.26 -0.18
C LYS A 436 1.25 -22.38 -1.23
N ASN A 437 2.42 -22.79 -1.76
CA ASN A 437 2.52 -23.75 -2.86
C ASN A 437 2.93 -25.16 -2.40
N ASN A 438 3.44 -25.28 -1.18
CA ASN A 438 3.86 -26.59 -0.62
C ASN A 438 3.73 -26.56 0.91
N LYS A 439 2.72 -27.24 1.41
CA LYS A 439 2.39 -27.30 2.86
C LYS A 439 3.45 -28.01 3.72
N ASP A 440 4.33 -28.79 3.10
CA ASP A 440 5.45 -29.45 3.80
C ASP A 440 6.64 -28.52 4.03
N MET A 441 6.56 -27.27 3.55
CA MET A 441 7.60 -26.28 3.67
C MET A 441 7.09 -25.01 4.38
N LEU A 442 7.98 -24.41 5.13
CA LEU A 442 7.84 -23.06 5.65
C LEU A 442 8.43 -22.06 4.66
N THR A 443 7.98 -20.83 4.75
CA THR A 443 8.47 -19.72 3.97
C THR A 443 8.87 -18.56 4.87
N GLY A 444 9.77 -17.71 4.38
CA GLY A 444 10.15 -16.49 5.07
C GLY A 444 10.95 -15.55 4.17
N TYR A 445 11.29 -14.39 4.70
CA TYR A 445 12.01 -13.37 3.94
C TYR A 445 13.36 -13.05 4.56
N THR A 446 14.37 -12.94 3.69
CA THR A 446 15.72 -12.49 4.10
C THR A 446 15.71 -10.99 4.44
N GLU A 447 16.84 -10.50 4.98
CA GLU A 447 17.09 -9.06 5.16
C GLU A 447 16.94 -8.29 3.83
N HIS A 448 17.31 -8.91 2.71
CA HIS A 448 17.20 -8.36 1.35
C HIS A 448 15.80 -8.49 0.72
N ASN A 449 14.79 -8.86 1.52
CA ASN A 449 13.40 -9.08 1.07
C ASN A 449 13.25 -10.19 0.02
N MET A 450 14.09 -11.21 0.08
CA MET A 450 14.02 -12.37 -0.82
C MET A 450 13.33 -13.55 -0.16
N LEU A 451 12.43 -14.20 -0.88
CA LEU A 451 11.66 -15.34 -0.41
C LEU A 451 12.53 -16.58 -0.32
N VAL A 452 12.52 -17.24 0.83
CA VAL A 452 13.18 -18.55 1.06
C VAL A 452 12.14 -19.56 1.51
N ASN A 453 12.15 -20.74 0.87
CA ASN A 453 11.38 -21.91 1.31
C ASN A 453 12.33 -22.93 1.94
N PHE A 454 11.94 -23.50 3.05
CA PHE A 454 12.75 -24.48 3.81
C PHE A 454 11.84 -25.44 4.58
N ALA A 455 12.35 -26.64 4.88
CA ALA A 455 11.63 -27.59 5.73
C ALA A 455 12.11 -27.50 7.16
N SER A 456 11.18 -27.46 8.13
CA SER A 456 11.49 -27.57 9.55
C SER A 456 10.22 -27.89 10.34
N ASN A 457 10.35 -28.69 11.39
CA ASN A 457 9.31 -28.97 12.39
C ASN A 457 9.61 -28.33 13.76
N LYS A 458 10.72 -27.61 13.89
CA LYS A 458 11.18 -26.95 15.13
C LYS A 458 10.93 -25.43 15.10
N VAL A 459 10.69 -24.86 13.93
CA VAL A 459 10.61 -23.42 13.69
C VAL A 459 9.15 -23.02 13.53
N LYS A 460 8.78 -21.86 14.03
CA LYS A 460 7.43 -21.31 13.95
C LYS A 460 7.42 -19.93 13.32
N GLU A 461 6.25 -19.52 12.93
CA GLU A 461 5.97 -18.17 12.41
C GLU A 461 6.45 -17.09 13.39
N GLY A 462 7.15 -16.07 12.86
CA GLY A 462 7.74 -14.98 13.64
C GLY A 462 9.15 -15.25 14.17
N ASP A 463 9.69 -16.46 14.03
CA ASP A 463 11.08 -16.73 14.36
C ASP A 463 12.04 -16.09 13.35
N ILE A 464 13.18 -15.58 13.83
CA ILE A 464 14.31 -15.21 12.97
C ILE A 464 15.33 -16.33 13.07
N ILE A 465 15.60 -16.97 11.94
CA ILE A 465 16.46 -18.17 11.85
C ILE A 465 17.63 -17.93 10.91
N LYS A 466 18.69 -18.71 11.09
CA LYS A 466 19.77 -18.82 10.12
C LYS A 466 19.44 -19.93 9.13
N CYS A 467 19.56 -19.64 7.82
CA CYS A 467 19.23 -20.54 6.76
C CYS A 467 20.37 -20.56 5.73
N LYS A 468 20.93 -21.75 5.45
CA LYS A 468 21.91 -21.93 4.37
C LYS A 468 21.18 -22.11 3.07
N ILE A 469 21.41 -21.22 2.12
CA ILE A 469 20.78 -21.27 0.79
C ILE A 469 21.41 -22.40 -0.01
N THR A 470 20.60 -23.36 -0.45
CA THR A 470 21.03 -24.52 -1.22
C THR A 470 20.82 -24.34 -2.72
N LYS A 471 19.76 -23.61 -3.12
CA LYS A 471 19.45 -23.37 -4.53
C LYS A 471 18.65 -22.10 -4.73
N ALA A 472 18.95 -21.36 -5.79
CA ALA A 472 18.24 -20.16 -6.19
C ALA A 472 17.40 -20.37 -7.45
N TYR A 473 16.21 -19.76 -7.46
CA TYR A 473 15.30 -19.64 -8.60
C TYR A 473 14.96 -18.17 -8.83
N SER A 474 14.31 -17.85 -9.93
CA SER A 474 13.98 -16.45 -10.25
C SER A 474 13.07 -15.79 -9.22
N TRP A 475 12.20 -16.54 -8.54
CA TRP A 475 11.20 -15.97 -7.61
C TRP A 475 11.41 -16.35 -6.15
N HIS A 476 12.18 -17.38 -5.84
CA HIS A 476 12.46 -17.85 -4.49
C HIS A 476 13.80 -18.56 -4.39
N MET A 477 14.23 -18.83 -3.20
CA MET A 477 15.38 -19.66 -2.89
C MET A 477 14.95 -20.87 -2.04
N LEU A 478 15.70 -21.95 -2.12
CA LEU A 478 15.59 -23.07 -1.19
C LEU A 478 16.74 -22.98 -0.18
N GLY A 479 16.46 -23.37 1.05
CA GLY A 479 17.46 -23.38 2.08
C GLY A 479 17.24 -24.46 3.14
N GLU A 480 18.25 -24.65 3.97
CA GLU A 480 18.26 -25.54 5.12
C GLU A 480 18.51 -24.75 6.37
N VAL A 481 17.73 -25.02 7.43
CA VAL A 481 17.90 -24.37 8.74
C VAL A 481 19.25 -24.81 9.33
N VAL A 482 20.02 -23.84 9.79
CA VAL A 482 21.32 -24.07 10.44
C VAL A 482 21.15 -23.78 11.94
N GLU A 483 21.57 -24.72 12.78
CA GLU A 483 21.53 -24.59 14.26
C GLU A 483 22.52 -23.53 14.76
#